data_7ee27976d1d35b8c09b7111c57764efa
#
_entry.id   7ee27976d1d35b8c09b7111c57764efa
#
_cell.length_a   1.000
_cell.length_b   1.000
_cell.length_c   1.000
_cell.angle_alpha   90.00
_cell.angle_beta   90.00
_cell.angle_gamma   90.00
#
_symmetry.space_group_name_H-M   'P 1'
#
loop_
_entity.id
_entity.type
_entity.pdbx_description
1 polymer ?
#
loop_
_entity_poly.entity_id
_entity_poly.type
_entity_poly.pdbx_seq_one_letter_code
_entity_poly.pdbx_strand_id
1 'polypeptide(L)'
;MPTQQQIFRRRRALAVAVLAVLVTVIWGLPQLFNGPSASDVIDSDQTSMDVSNLEDCAPGVVSVEVMVGKIVQTNDDGTQTKEVLTNFDSSTLPALWYQITNKGSVDCKFNVGPRVTFYTISSGDQTYWSSKDCNREGLQDTIVELKANQTLEAIASEWERSYSSETGCGVEGNDTVPAAGATYKIRVEVSGVLSEEKRFVLN
;
A
#
# COMPACT_ATOMS: atom_id res chain seq x y z
N MET A 1 45.07 -29.32 43.28
CA MET A 1 44.79 -27.98 42.71
C MET A 1 44.86 -28.11 41.19
N PRO A 2 43.81 -27.80 40.46
CA PRO A 2 43.83 -27.91 38.98
C PRO A 2 44.71 -26.81 38.40
N THR A 3 45.62 -27.16 37.48
CA THR A 3 46.56 -26.26 36.85
C THR A 3 45.88 -25.25 35.96
N GLN A 4 46.39 -24.03 35.85
CA GLN A 4 45.83 -22.91 35.08
C GLN A 4 45.47 -23.30 33.63
N GLN A 5 46.18 -24.22 33.01
CA GLN A 5 45.90 -24.73 31.66
C GLN A 5 44.56 -25.51 31.55
N GLN A 6 44.12 -26.18 32.61
CA GLN A 6 42.86 -26.92 32.62
C GLN A 6 41.64 -25.96 32.71
N ILE A 7 41.80 -24.82 33.38
CA ILE A 7 40.77 -23.79 33.50
C ILE A 7 40.57 -23.08 32.16
N PHE A 8 41.65 -22.79 31.41
CA PHE A 8 41.58 -22.17 30.11
C PHE A 8 40.93 -23.07 29.03
N ARG A 9 41.23 -24.40 29.07
CA ARG A 9 40.59 -25.36 28.15
C ARG A 9 39.13 -25.53 28.43
N ARG A 10 38.67 -25.55 29.66
CA ARG A 10 37.22 -25.63 30.02
C ARG A 10 36.48 -24.34 29.65
N ARG A 11 37.09 -23.17 29.85
CA ARG A 11 36.48 -21.89 29.45
C ARG A 11 36.35 -21.75 27.91
N ARG A 12 37.37 -22.21 27.15
CA ARG A 12 37.26 -22.23 25.68
C ARG A 12 36.21 -23.22 25.17
N ALA A 13 36.11 -24.40 25.77
CA ALA A 13 35.10 -25.39 25.41
C ALA A 13 33.65 -24.86 25.69
N LEU A 14 33.47 -24.19 26.83
CA LEU A 14 32.17 -23.55 27.15
C LEU A 14 31.84 -22.38 26.20
N ALA A 15 32.82 -21.55 25.86
CA ALA A 15 32.62 -20.45 24.92
C ALA A 15 32.23 -20.95 23.51
N VAL A 16 32.87 -22.01 23.01
CA VAL A 16 32.54 -22.63 21.72
C VAL A 16 31.18 -23.30 21.76
N ALA A 17 30.79 -23.95 22.86
CA ALA A 17 29.47 -24.56 23.01
C ALA A 17 28.35 -23.50 23.04
N VAL A 18 28.54 -22.36 23.72
CA VAL A 18 27.55 -21.25 23.73
C VAL A 18 27.46 -20.60 22.35
N LEU A 19 28.59 -20.44 21.64
CA LEU A 19 28.58 -19.91 20.27
C LEU A 19 27.85 -20.85 19.28
N ALA A 20 28.04 -22.16 19.41
CA ALA A 20 27.36 -23.15 18.60
C ALA A 20 25.81 -23.15 18.84
N VAL A 21 25.37 -23.00 20.10
CA VAL A 21 23.95 -22.89 20.44
C VAL A 21 23.35 -21.59 19.91
N LEU A 22 24.04 -20.45 19.98
CA LEU A 22 23.61 -19.19 19.43
C LEU A 22 23.47 -19.23 17.89
N VAL A 23 24.41 -19.88 17.20
CA VAL A 23 24.32 -20.04 15.74
C VAL A 23 23.18 -20.95 15.35
N THR A 24 22.88 -22.02 16.07
CA THR A 24 21.72 -22.90 15.78
C THR A 24 20.39 -22.23 16.10
N VAL A 25 20.32 -21.33 17.09
CA VAL A 25 19.12 -20.55 17.39
C VAL A 25 18.88 -19.47 16.31
N ILE A 26 19.94 -18.85 15.78
CA ILE A 26 19.84 -17.82 14.73
C ILE A 26 19.49 -18.45 13.36
N TRP A 27 19.99 -19.67 13.07
CA TRP A 27 19.74 -20.35 11.78
C TRP A 27 18.57 -21.36 11.79
N GLY A 28 18.11 -21.78 12.96
CA GLY A 28 17.05 -22.77 13.14
C GLY A 28 15.63 -22.22 13.34
N LEU A 29 15.44 -20.90 13.48
CA LEU A 29 14.15 -20.26 13.79
C LEU A 29 13.44 -19.49 12.66
N PRO A 30 13.83 -19.51 11.38
CA PRO A 30 13.04 -18.83 10.37
C PRO A 30 11.81 -19.62 9.86
N GLN A 31 11.53 -20.83 10.40
CA GLN A 31 10.46 -21.67 9.83
C GLN A 31 9.15 -21.67 10.64
N LEU A 32 9.05 -20.93 11.75
CA LEU A 32 7.86 -20.97 12.62
C LEU A 32 7.00 -19.69 12.64
N PHE A 33 7.35 -18.68 11.83
CA PHE A 33 6.54 -17.46 11.68
C PHE A 33 6.20 -17.17 10.22
N ASN A 34 5.71 -18.16 9.48
CA ASN A 34 4.97 -17.91 8.26
C ASN A 34 3.51 -17.66 8.62
N GLY A 35 3.22 -16.51 9.21
CA GLY A 35 1.90 -15.91 9.13
C GLY A 35 1.75 -15.25 7.75
N PRO A 36 0.57 -15.28 7.11
CA PRO A 36 0.34 -14.58 5.86
C PRO A 36 0.22 -13.08 6.18
N SER A 37 1.28 -12.33 6.01
CA SER A 37 1.30 -10.86 6.11
C SER A 37 2.48 -10.31 5.34
N ALA A 38 2.33 -10.28 4.03
CA ALA A 38 2.99 -9.29 3.21
C ALA A 38 1.95 -8.85 2.18
N SER A 39 1.37 -7.67 2.38
CA SER A 39 0.74 -6.96 1.30
C SER A 39 1.87 -6.62 0.34
N ASP A 40 1.91 -7.30 -0.80
CA ASP A 40 2.87 -6.97 -1.84
C ASP A 40 2.52 -5.57 -2.36
N VAL A 41 3.49 -4.66 -2.33
CA VAL A 41 3.34 -3.30 -2.86
C VAL A 41 3.39 -3.40 -4.38
N ILE A 42 2.47 -2.72 -5.06
CA ILE A 42 2.52 -2.58 -6.52
C ILE A 42 3.67 -1.64 -6.83
N ASP A 43 4.84 -2.21 -7.13
CA ASP A 43 6.01 -1.47 -7.59
C ASP A 43 5.95 -1.29 -9.10
N SER A 44 6.30 -0.09 -9.55
CA SER A 44 6.41 0.25 -10.99
C SER A 44 7.50 -0.53 -11.71
N ASP A 45 8.37 -1.23 -10.99
CA ASP A 45 9.49 -1.99 -11.54
C ASP A 45 9.20 -3.50 -11.73
N GLN A 46 7.97 -3.97 -11.45
CA GLN A 46 7.53 -5.33 -11.84
C GLN A 46 7.26 -5.46 -13.35
N THR A 47 7.97 -4.71 -14.16
CA THR A 47 7.77 -4.56 -15.61
C THR A 47 8.34 -5.72 -16.44
N SER A 48 8.58 -6.90 -15.87
CA SER A 48 9.07 -8.02 -16.69
C SER A 48 8.50 -9.40 -16.37
N MET A 49 7.40 -9.48 -15.61
CA MET A 49 6.65 -10.73 -15.63
C MET A 49 5.89 -10.80 -16.96
N ASP A 50 6.08 -11.89 -17.68
CA ASP A 50 5.37 -12.15 -18.93
C ASP A 50 3.88 -12.43 -18.65
N VAL A 51 3.14 -11.35 -18.42
CA VAL A 51 1.68 -11.39 -18.21
C VAL A 51 0.92 -11.66 -19.51
N SER A 52 1.63 -11.82 -20.64
CA SER A 52 1.02 -11.97 -21.97
C SER A 52 0.17 -13.23 -22.09
N ASN A 53 0.50 -14.27 -21.32
CA ASN A 53 -0.21 -15.55 -21.35
C ASN A 53 -1.36 -15.64 -20.32
N LEU A 54 -1.55 -14.63 -19.49
CA LEU A 54 -2.65 -14.61 -18.51
C LEU A 54 -3.92 -14.06 -19.15
N GLU A 55 -5.05 -14.67 -18.79
CA GLU A 55 -6.37 -14.12 -19.12
C GLU A 55 -6.67 -12.92 -18.21
N ASP A 56 -7.53 -12.04 -18.67
CA ASP A 56 -8.04 -10.95 -17.84
C ASP A 56 -8.83 -11.52 -16.66
N CYS A 57 -8.77 -10.85 -15.50
CA CYS A 57 -9.55 -11.28 -14.35
C CYS A 57 -11.05 -11.29 -14.69
N ALA A 58 -11.72 -12.39 -14.36
CA ALA A 58 -13.16 -12.51 -14.62
C ALA A 58 -13.95 -11.44 -13.85
N PRO A 59 -15.09 -10.98 -14.38
CA PRO A 59 -15.93 -10.01 -13.67
C PRO A 59 -16.30 -10.48 -12.25
N GLY A 60 -16.14 -9.58 -11.27
CA GLY A 60 -16.54 -9.84 -9.88
C GLY A 60 -15.54 -10.63 -9.04
N VAL A 61 -14.43 -11.12 -9.61
CA VAL A 61 -13.40 -11.81 -8.81
C VAL A 61 -12.41 -10.85 -8.15
N VAL A 62 -12.23 -9.65 -8.69
CA VAL A 62 -11.39 -8.63 -8.09
C VAL A 62 -12.19 -7.76 -7.15
N SER A 63 -11.70 -7.58 -5.94
CA SER A 63 -12.22 -6.56 -5.01
C SER A 63 -11.20 -5.45 -4.83
N VAL A 64 -11.70 -4.23 -4.73
CA VAL A 64 -10.92 -3.03 -4.47
C VAL A 64 -11.33 -2.46 -3.11
N GLU A 65 -10.36 -2.13 -2.28
CA GLU A 65 -10.58 -1.44 -1.01
C GLU A 65 -9.79 -0.12 -1.00
N VAL A 66 -10.47 1.00 -0.80
CA VAL A 66 -9.81 2.29 -0.66
C VAL A 66 -9.24 2.44 0.75
N MET A 67 -8.07 3.04 0.83
CA MET A 67 -7.36 3.32 2.08
C MET A 67 -7.09 4.82 2.19
N VAL A 68 -7.10 5.33 3.42
CA VAL A 68 -6.73 6.70 3.73
C VAL A 68 -5.89 6.73 5.00
N GLY A 69 -4.87 7.59 5.02
CA GLY A 69 -3.92 7.64 6.12
C GLY A 69 -2.80 8.65 5.89
N LYS A 70 -1.61 8.32 6.34
CA LYS A 70 -0.40 9.11 6.08
C LYS A 70 0.74 8.22 5.57
N ILE A 71 1.64 8.80 4.79
CA ILE A 71 2.92 8.20 4.45
C ILE A 71 3.86 8.46 5.63
N VAL A 72 4.37 7.38 6.23
CA VAL A 72 5.35 7.45 7.34
C VAL A 72 6.76 7.57 6.79
N GLN A 73 7.06 6.82 5.76
CA GLN A 73 8.36 6.76 5.12
C GLN A 73 8.23 6.35 3.65
N THR A 74 9.05 6.95 2.81
CA THR A 74 9.32 6.46 1.45
C THR A 74 10.77 6.04 1.39
N ASN A 75 11.05 4.82 0.97
CA ASN A 75 12.38 4.26 0.81
C ASN A 75 12.99 4.66 -0.54
N ASP A 76 14.31 4.46 -0.71
CA ASP A 76 15.02 4.79 -1.95
C ASP A 76 14.54 3.97 -3.16
N ASP A 77 13.96 2.79 -2.93
CA ASP A 77 13.35 1.93 -3.95
C ASP A 77 11.89 2.32 -4.30
N GLY A 78 11.37 3.39 -3.71
CA GLY A 78 10.01 3.88 -3.91
C GLY A 78 8.95 3.18 -3.04
N THR A 79 9.30 2.14 -2.28
CA THR A 79 8.36 1.50 -1.36
C THR A 79 7.98 2.44 -0.23
N GLN A 80 6.73 2.34 0.24
CA GLN A 80 6.19 3.23 1.27
C GLN A 80 5.72 2.46 2.50
N THR A 81 6.09 2.98 3.67
CA THR A 81 5.43 2.63 4.93
C THR A 81 4.28 3.59 5.16
N LYS A 82 3.08 3.07 5.33
CA LYS A 82 1.84 3.83 5.46
C LYS A 82 1.13 3.49 6.76
N GLU A 83 0.47 4.47 7.34
CA GLU A 83 -0.37 4.30 8.53
C GLU A 83 -1.79 4.74 8.22
N VAL A 84 -2.76 3.85 8.48
CA VAL A 84 -4.19 4.16 8.28
C VAL A 84 -4.64 5.14 9.36
N LEU A 85 -5.22 6.26 8.94
CA LEU A 85 -5.78 7.28 9.82
C LEU A 85 -7.18 7.65 9.33
N THR A 86 -8.05 8.00 10.27
CA THR A 86 -9.39 8.50 9.97
C THR A 86 -9.61 9.93 10.46
N ASN A 87 -8.64 10.52 11.16
CA ASN A 87 -8.68 11.89 11.65
C ASN A 87 -7.35 12.58 11.33
N PHE A 88 -7.44 13.75 10.73
CA PHE A 88 -6.30 14.53 10.28
C PHE A 88 -6.33 15.91 10.91
N ASP A 89 -5.25 16.31 11.53
CA ASP A 89 -5.03 17.69 11.94
C ASP A 89 -4.63 18.59 10.75
N SER A 90 -4.47 19.88 11.00
CA SER A 90 -4.12 20.84 9.94
C SER A 90 -2.73 20.64 9.31
N SER A 91 -1.84 19.88 9.98
CA SER A 91 -0.45 19.66 9.56
C SER A 91 -0.26 18.38 8.75
N THR A 92 -1.24 17.46 8.78
CA THR A 92 -1.13 16.13 8.15
C THR A 92 -2.00 16.04 6.90
N LEU A 93 -1.39 15.91 5.74
CA LEU A 93 -2.13 15.67 4.49
C LEU A 93 -2.65 14.22 4.45
N PRO A 94 -3.91 14.00 4.03
CA PRO A 94 -4.42 12.67 3.80
C PRO A 94 -3.71 12.01 2.62
N ALA A 95 -3.05 10.89 2.87
CA ALA A 95 -2.53 10.01 1.83
C ALA A 95 -3.61 9.01 1.41
N LEU A 96 -3.77 8.83 0.11
CA LEU A 96 -4.79 8.02 -0.53
C LEU A 96 -4.14 6.86 -1.28
N TRP A 97 -4.60 5.64 -1.04
CA TRP A 97 -4.18 4.45 -1.79
C TRP A 97 -5.29 3.43 -1.82
N TYR A 98 -5.04 2.30 -2.44
CA TYR A 98 -6.00 1.20 -2.47
C TYR A 98 -5.27 -0.14 -2.34
N GLN A 99 -6.04 -1.15 -1.99
CA GLN A 99 -5.66 -2.55 -2.10
C GLN A 99 -6.58 -3.24 -3.09
N ILE A 100 -6.02 -4.16 -3.88
CA ILE A 100 -6.78 -5.05 -4.76
C ILE A 100 -6.56 -6.47 -4.33
N THR A 101 -7.61 -7.28 -4.34
CA THR A 101 -7.54 -8.70 -4.00
C THR A 101 -8.21 -9.52 -5.07
N ASN A 102 -7.52 -10.53 -5.59
CA ASN A 102 -8.13 -11.57 -6.38
C ASN A 102 -8.80 -12.58 -5.45
N LYS A 103 -10.11 -12.58 -5.39
CA LYS A 103 -10.92 -13.54 -4.62
C LYS A 103 -11.21 -14.84 -5.39
N GLY A 104 -10.74 -14.93 -6.62
CA GLY A 104 -10.84 -16.12 -7.45
C GLY A 104 -9.76 -17.15 -7.10
N SER A 105 -9.89 -18.33 -7.70
CA SER A 105 -8.97 -19.46 -7.53
C SER A 105 -7.94 -19.60 -8.66
N VAL A 106 -7.90 -18.64 -9.59
CA VAL A 106 -7.05 -18.67 -10.78
C VAL A 106 -6.30 -17.35 -10.86
N ASP A 107 -5.02 -17.42 -11.23
CA ASP A 107 -4.18 -16.24 -11.51
C ASP A 107 -4.72 -15.53 -12.75
N CYS A 108 -4.72 -14.20 -12.71
CA CYS A 108 -5.24 -13.38 -13.81
C CYS A 108 -4.45 -12.09 -13.94
N LYS A 109 -4.59 -11.38 -15.05
CA LYS A 109 -4.01 -10.04 -15.20
C LYS A 109 -5.06 -8.97 -14.96
N PHE A 110 -4.61 -7.86 -14.35
CA PHE A 110 -5.47 -6.74 -14.03
C PHE A 110 -4.76 -5.41 -14.26
N ASN A 111 -5.46 -4.42 -14.81
CA ASN A 111 -4.89 -3.09 -15.02
C ASN A 111 -5.06 -2.24 -13.75
N VAL A 112 -3.93 -1.83 -13.17
CA VAL A 112 -3.86 -0.98 -11.96
C VAL A 112 -3.29 0.40 -12.26
N GLY A 113 -3.08 0.70 -13.53
CA GLY A 113 -2.46 1.95 -13.98
C GLY A 113 -3.27 3.20 -13.63
N PRO A 114 -2.59 4.34 -13.51
CA PRO A 114 -3.26 5.60 -13.18
C PRO A 114 -4.30 6.01 -14.23
N ARG A 115 -4.19 5.53 -15.46
CA ARG A 115 -5.17 5.82 -16.52
C ARG A 115 -6.57 5.29 -16.21
N VAL A 116 -6.69 4.19 -15.48
CA VAL A 116 -7.95 3.51 -15.13
C VAL A 116 -8.27 3.57 -13.63
N THR A 117 -7.50 4.36 -12.87
CA THR A 117 -7.68 4.56 -11.43
C THR A 117 -8.23 5.95 -11.15
N PHE A 118 -9.33 6.02 -10.41
CA PHE A 118 -10.02 7.27 -10.11
C PHE A 118 -10.43 7.33 -8.64
N TYR A 119 -9.94 8.35 -7.93
CA TYR A 119 -10.39 8.66 -6.58
C TYR A 119 -11.46 9.74 -6.61
N THR A 120 -12.41 9.65 -5.67
CA THR A 120 -13.43 10.68 -5.46
C THR A 120 -13.59 10.93 -3.98
N ILE A 121 -13.56 12.20 -3.58
CA ILE A 121 -13.80 12.67 -2.20
C ILE A 121 -15.07 13.48 -2.18
N SER A 122 -15.99 13.12 -1.28
CA SER A 122 -17.31 13.76 -1.15
C SER A 122 -17.64 14.01 0.32
N SER A 123 -18.61 14.90 0.57
CA SER A 123 -19.27 15.09 1.85
C SER A 123 -20.76 15.31 1.62
N GLY A 124 -21.60 14.53 2.28
CA GLY A 124 -23.00 14.42 1.88
C GLY A 124 -23.11 13.94 0.44
N ASP A 125 -23.86 14.67 -0.37
CA ASP A 125 -24.07 14.41 -1.80
C ASP A 125 -23.15 15.25 -2.71
N GLN A 126 -22.29 16.10 -2.12
CA GLN A 126 -21.39 16.97 -2.86
C GLN A 126 -20.03 16.31 -3.05
N THR A 127 -19.56 16.26 -4.31
CA THR A 127 -18.17 15.95 -4.63
C THR A 127 -17.31 17.19 -4.39
N TYR A 128 -16.23 17.03 -3.63
CA TYR A 128 -15.27 18.06 -3.33
C TYR A 128 -14.02 17.95 -4.20
N TRP A 129 -13.62 16.72 -4.48
CA TRP A 129 -12.45 16.46 -5.30
C TRP A 129 -12.58 15.15 -6.07
N SER A 130 -12.12 15.15 -7.30
CA SER A 130 -12.01 13.96 -8.14
C SER A 130 -10.71 13.96 -8.92
N SER A 131 -10.00 12.85 -8.91
CA SER A 131 -8.82 12.71 -9.76
C SER A 131 -9.15 12.66 -11.25
N LYS A 132 -10.42 12.55 -11.62
CA LYS A 132 -10.90 12.68 -13.02
C LYS A 132 -10.70 14.09 -13.56
N ASP A 133 -10.75 15.08 -12.68
CA ASP A 133 -10.58 16.49 -13.02
C ASP A 133 -9.10 16.90 -13.18
N CYS A 134 -8.16 16.07 -12.71
CA CYS A 134 -6.74 16.33 -12.80
C CYS A 134 -6.21 16.12 -14.23
N ASN A 135 -5.04 16.67 -14.53
CA ASN A 135 -4.38 16.39 -15.81
C ASN A 135 -4.10 14.89 -15.93
N ARG A 136 -4.69 14.28 -16.94
CA ARG A 136 -4.58 12.85 -17.22
C ARG A 136 -3.80 12.53 -18.49
N GLU A 137 -3.18 13.55 -19.10
CA GLU A 137 -2.34 13.37 -20.27
C GLU A 137 -1.09 12.55 -19.93
N GLY A 138 -0.72 11.62 -20.79
CA GLY A 138 0.48 10.80 -20.61
C GLY A 138 0.35 9.69 -19.54
N LEU A 139 -0.78 9.57 -18.83
CA LEU A 139 -0.99 8.46 -17.91
C LEU A 139 -1.01 7.13 -18.67
N GLN A 140 -0.33 6.12 -18.11
CA GLN A 140 -0.17 4.82 -18.74
C GLN A 140 -1.02 3.75 -18.05
N ASP A 141 -1.26 2.66 -18.78
CA ASP A 141 -1.75 1.42 -18.23
C ASP A 141 -0.61 0.69 -17.51
N THR A 142 -0.93 0.02 -16.42
CA THR A 142 -0.01 -0.86 -15.70
C THR A 142 -0.72 -2.19 -15.49
N ILE A 143 -0.30 -3.21 -16.22
CA ILE A 143 -0.89 -4.54 -16.12
C ILE A 143 -0.05 -5.36 -15.15
N VAL A 144 -0.69 -5.90 -14.12
CA VAL A 144 -0.05 -6.76 -13.13
C VAL A 144 -0.64 -8.16 -13.17
N GLU A 145 0.19 -9.16 -12.82
CA GLU A 145 -0.29 -10.47 -12.42
C GLU A 145 -0.93 -10.36 -11.04
N LEU A 146 -2.12 -10.89 -10.89
CA LEU A 146 -2.83 -10.95 -9.62
C LEU A 146 -3.12 -12.43 -9.31
N LYS A 147 -2.26 -13.04 -8.49
CA LYS A 147 -2.37 -14.46 -8.15
C LYS A 147 -3.65 -14.75 -7.39
N ALA A 148 -4.11 -15.98 -7.46
CA ALA A 148 -5.26 -16.45 -6.70
C ALA A 148 -5.11 -16.13 -5.20
N ASN A 149 -6.09 -15.45 -4.62
CA ASN A 149 -6.13 -14.99 -3.23
C ASN A 149 -5.02 -13.97 -2.85
N GLN A 150 -4.28 -13.43 -3.80
CA GLN A 150 -3.29 -12.40 -3.54
C GLN A 150 -3.96 -11.03 -3.34
N THR A 151 -3.38 -10.25 -2.43
CA THR A 151 -3.66 -8.82 -2.26
C THR A 151 -2.42 -8.03 -2.64
N LEU A 152 -2.57 -7.06 -3.53
CA LEU A 152 -1.56 -6.06 -3.87
C LEU A 152 -1.99 -4.71 -3.31
N GLU A 153 -1.02 -3.90 -2.92
CA GLU A 153 -1.25 -2.56 -2.38
C GLU A 153 -0.59 -1.50 -3.26
N ALA A 154 -1.35 -0.47 -3.61
CA ALA A 154 -0.86 0.65 -4.41
C ALA A 154 0.02 1.60 -3.59
N ILE A 155 0.91 2.32 -4.29
CA ILE A 155 1.63 3.47 -3.75
C ILE A 155 0.61 4.56 -3.38
N ALA A 156 0.81 5.20 -2.22
CA ALA A 156 -0.04 6.29 -1.77
C ALA A 156 0.38 7.62 -2.38
N SER A 157 -0.60 8.50 -2.61
CA SER A 157 -0.39 9.90 -3.00
C SER A 157 -1.11 10.81 -2.02
N GLU A 158 -0.48 11.91 -1.64
CA GLU A 158 -1.10 12.89 -0.75
C GLU A 158 -2.11 13.76 -1.49
N TRP A 159 -3.22 14.05 -0.81
CA TRP A 159 -4.22 15.00 -1.25
C TRP A 159 -4.06 16.33 -0.51
N GLU A 160 -3.90 17.40 -1.26
CA GLU A 160 -3.63 18.75 -0.74
C GLU A 160 -4.85 19.43 -0.10
N ARG A 161 -5.92 18.69 0.21
CA ARG A 161 -7.17 19.21 0.77
C ARG A 161 -7.81 20.32 -0.07
N SER A 162 -7.60 20.30 -1.38
CA SER A 162 -8.15 21.27 -2.30
C SER A 162 -9.38 20.73 -3.01
N TYR A 163 -10.21 21.64 -3.49
CA TYR A 163 -11.27 21.29 -4.44
C TYR A 163 -10.68 20.90 -5.79
N SER A 164 -11.42 20.15 -6.56
CA SER A 164 -11.21 20.03 -8.00
C SER A 164 -12.42 20.54 -8.78
N SER A 165 -12.22 20.84 -10.05
CA SER A 165 -13.27 21.27 -10.96
C SER A 165 -12.93 20.80 -12.37
N GLU A 166 -13.83 21.04 -13.32
CA GLU A 166 -13.59 20.76 -14.75
C GLU A 166 -12.35 21.47 -15.31
N THR A 167 -11.86 22.51 -14.65
CA THR A 167 -10.64 23.25 -15.05
C THR A 167 -9.38 22.62 -14.52
N GLY A 168 -9.45 21.64 -13.62
CA GLY A 168 -8.33 20.88 -13.07
C GLY A 168 -8.35 20.71 -11.56
N CYS A 169 -7.34 20.03 -11.05
CA CYS A 169 -7.03 19.92 -9.63
C CYS A 169 -5.64 20.51 -9.36
N GLY A 170 -5.45 21.09 -8.17
CA GLY A 170 -4.20 21.79 -7.83
C GLY A 170 -3.95 23.06 -8.64
N VAL A 171 -5.00 23.63 -9.22
CA VAL A 171 -4.91 24.89 -9.98
C VAL A 171 -4.86 26.05 -9.00
N GLU A 172 -4.02 27.05 -9.28
CA GLU A 172 -3.97 28.29 -8.49
C GLU A 172 -5.39 28.91 -8.43
N GLY A 173 -5.90 29.10 -7.21
CA GLY A 173 -7.26 29.55 -6.95
C GLY A 173 -8.27 28.49 -6.56
N ASN A 174 -7.91 27.20 -6.57
CA ASN A 174 -8.72 26.19 -5.92
C ASN A 174 -8.61 26.36 -4.39
N ASP A 175 -9.74 26.66 -3.78
CA ASP A 175 -9.84 26.83 -2.35
C ASP A 175 -9.56 25.50 -1.63
N THR A 176 -9.09 25.59 -0.39
CA THR A 176 -9.01 24.43 0.50
C THR A 176 -10.40 24.03 0.96
N VAL A 177 -10.64 22.72 1.04
CA VAL A 177 -11.91 22.20 1.53
C VAL A 177 -12.10 22.52 3.03
N PRO A 178 -13.34 22.64 3.51
CA PRO A 178 -13.60 22.87 4.92
C PRO A 178 -12.94 21.83 5.82
N ALA A 179 -12.46 22.29 7.00
CA ALA A 179 -11.91 21.47 8.08
C ALA A 179 -12.74 21.69 9.37
N ALA A 180 -12.11 21.75 10.54
CA ALA A 180 -12.77 21.95 11.82
C ALA A 180 -13.83 20.88 12.16
N GLY A 181 -13.47 19.62 11.96
CA GLY A 181 -14.35 18.47 12.22
C GLY A 181 -15.21 18.05 11.02
N ALA A 182 -14.95 18.57 9.82
CA ALA A 182 -15.69 18.20 8.64
C ALA A 182 -15.42 16.72 8.27
N THR A 183 -16.50 15.99 7.99
CA THR A 183 -16.45 14.57 7.64
C THR A 183 -16.53 14.38 6.14
N TYR A 184 -15.60 13.63 5.60
CA TYR A 184 -15.49 13.27 4.19
C TYR A 184 -15.61 11.77 3.99
N LYS A 185 -15.96 11.39 2.78
CA LYS A 185 -15.94 10.03 2.28
C LYS A 185 -15.00 9.95 1.10
N ILE A 186 -14.24 8.89 1.03
CA ILE A 186 -13.40 8.58 -0.13
C ILE A 186 -13.83 7.26 -0.75
N ARG A 187 -13.76 7.19 -2.07
CA ARG A 187 -13.97 6.01 -2.90
C ARG A 187 -12.93 5.96 -3.99
N VAL A 188 -12.57 4.76 -4.43
CA VAL A 188 -11.70 4.55 -5.58
C VAL A 188 -12.37 3.61 -6.58
N GLU A 189 -12.17 3.88 -7.86
CA GLU A 189 -12.51 3.01 -8.98
C GLU A 189 -11.21 2.59 -9.66
N VAL A 190 -10.98 1.28 -9.86
CA VAL A 190 -9.82 0.74 -10.55
C VAL A 190 -10.31 -0.22 -11.62
N SER A 191 -10.05 0.09 -12.90
CA SER A 191 -10.53 -0.69 -14.06
C SER A 191 -12.02 -1.04 -14.00
N GLY A 192 -12.85 -0.08 -13.56
CA GLY A 192 -14.30 -0.25 -13.44
C GLY A 192 -14.75 -0.97 -12.16
N VAL A 193 -13.83 -1.46 -11.32
CA VAL A 193 -14.18 -2.03 -10.02
C VAL A 193 -14.19 -0.93 -8.97
N LEU A 194 -15.35 -0.72 -8.35
CA LEU A 194 -15.58 0.35 -7.38
C LEU A 194 -15.42 -0.17 -5.95
N SER A 195 -14.68 0.59 -5.11
CA SER A 195 -14.56 0.28 -3.69
C SER A 195 -15.80 0.68 -2.90
N GLU A 196 -15.95 0.14 -1.70
CA GLU A 196 -16.79 0.75 -0.67
C GLU A 196 -16.24 2.11 -0.25
N GLU A 197 -17.10 2.95 0.35
CA GLU A 197 -16.71 4.25 0.88
C GLU A 197 -15.98 4.12 2.23
N LYS A 198 -14.88 4.86 2.41
CA LYS A 198 -14.28 5.08 3.73
C LYS A 198 -14.48 6.51 4.19
N ARG A 199 -14.74 6.69 5.48
CA ARG A 199 -14.93 8.02 6.10
C ARG A 199 -13.67 8.47 6.80
N PHE A 200 -13.41 9.78 6.74
CA PHE A 200 -12.35 10.43 7.50
C PHE A 200 -12.77 11.87 7.86
N VAL A 201 -12.05 12.46 8.79
CA VAL A 201 -12.35 13.79 9.36
C VAL A 201 -11.14 14.70 9.18
N LEU A 202 -11.39 15.93 8.77
CA LEU A 202 -10.40 17.02 8.73
C LEU A 202 -10.67 17.99 9.90
N ASN A 203 -9.64 18.17 10.77
CA ASN A 203 -9.66 19.09 11.91
C ASN A 203 -8.86 20.36 11.64
#